data_27b7953d2a938bbec472cf1636772d02
#
_entry.id   27b7953d2a938bbec472cf1636772d02
#
_cell.length_a   1.000
_cell.length_b   1.000
_cell.length_c   1.000
_cell.angle_alpha   90.00
_cell.angle_beta   90.00
_cell.angle_gamma   90.00
#
_symmetry.space_group_name_H-M   'P 1'
#
loop_
_entity.id
_entity.type
_entity.pdbx_description
1 polymer ?
#
loop_
_entity_poly.entity_id
_entity_poly.type
_entity_poly.pdbx_seq_one_letter_code
_entity_poly.pdbx_strand_id
1 'polypeptide(L)' 'MPLVPLLQKRGLDLAAREAGNFILPAYPGLIVKDSYWRWPERNLAGNAIDFHVQVLGLSFHDAMRQITGS' A
#
# COMPACT_ATOMS: atom_id res chain seq x y z
N MET A 1 -5.76 0.22 10.36
CA MET A 1 -4.72 -0.80 10.10
C MET A 1 -3.50 -0.15 9.46
N PRO A 2 -2.34 -0.26 10.08
CA PRO A 2 -1.15 0.41 9.52
C PRO A 2 -0.69 -0.25 8.23
N LEU A 3 -0.63 0.54 7.17
CA LEU A 3 -0.26 0.05 5.86
C LEU A 3 1.26 -0.10 5.70
N VAL A 4 2.02 0.83 6.24
CA VAL A 4 3.47 0.83 6.07
C VAL A 4 4.12 -0.46 6.60
N PRO A 5 3.84 -0.92 7.84
CA PRO A 5 4.41 -2.17 8.32
C PRO A 5 4.00 -3.38 7.48
N LEU A 6 2.78 -3.39 6.98
CA LEU A 6 2.32 -4.48 6.13
C LEU A 6 3.13 -4.58 4.84
N LEU A 7 3.40 -3.44 4.21
CA LEU A 7 4.17 -3.41 2.98
C LEU A 7 5.63 -3.78 3.22
N GLN A 8 6.19 -3.34 4.34
CA GLN A 8 7.55 -3.71 4.71
C GLN A 8 7.67 -5.21 4.93
N LYS A 9 6.68 -5.80 5.57
CA LYS A 9 6.65 -7.25 5.82
C LYS A 9 6.61 -8.05 4.52
N ARG A 10 6.01 -7.47 3.48
CA ARG A 10 5.97 -8.11 2.17
C ARG A 10 7.25 -7.91 1.36
N GLY A 11 8.23 -7.21 1.92
CA GLY A 11 9.49 -6.99 1.23
C GLY A 11 9.48 -5.81 0.27
N LEU A 12 8.48 -4.94 0.38
CA LEU A 12 8.43 -3.74 -0.44
C LEU A 12 9.25 -2.63 0.21
N ASP A 13 10.08 -1.99 -0.58
CA ASP A 13 10.90 -0.88 -0.10
C ASP A 13 10.10 0.41 -0.12
N LEU A 14 10.06 1.08 1.04
CA LEU A 14 9.41 2.38 1.16
C LEU A 14 10.46 3.43 1.50
N ALA A 15 10.40 4.55 0.81
CA ALA A 15 11.26 5.68 1.08
C ALA A 15 10.45 6.77 1.79
N ALA A 16 10.92 7.19 2.96
CA ALA A 16 10.23 8.21 3.74
C ALA A 16 10.33 9.58 3.07
N ARG A 17 9.24 10.33 3.12
CA ARG A 17 9.17 11.70 2.62
C ARG A 17 8.61 12.60 3.71
N GLU A 18 8.45 13.88 3.41
CA GLU A 18 7.95 14.85 4.36
C GLU A 18 6.53 14.53 4.81
N ALA A 19 6.16 15.02 5.99
CA ALA A 19 4.81 14.94 6.55
C ALA A 19 4.29 13.49 6.69
N GLY A 20 5.18 12.55 6.96
CA GLY A 20 4.77 11.16 7.17
C GLY A 20 4.37 10.43 5.91
N ASN A 21 4.73 10.96 4.75
CA ASN A 21 4.49 10.30 3.47
C ASN A 21 5.60 9.31 3.16
N PHE A 22 5.26 8.25 2.44
CA PHE A 22 6.21 7.27 1.94
C PHE A 22 5.95 7.05 0.46
N ILE A 23 6.99 6.73 -0.28
CA ILE A 23 6.86 6.38 -1.70
C ILE A 23 7.41 4.98 -1.92
N LEU A 24 6.93 4.37 -3.00
CA LEU A 24 7.40 3.06 -3.47
C LEU A 24 8.09 3.27 -4.80
N PRO A 25 9.41 3.10 -4.88
CA PRO A 25 10.10 3.29 -6.17
C PRO A 25 9.57 2.42 -7.30
N ALA A 26 9.05 1.23 -6.96
CA ALA A 26 8.49 0.33 -7.97
C ALA A 26 7.17 0.84 -8.54
N TYR A 27 6.53 1.81 -7.90
CA TYR A 27 5.25 2.38 -8.34
C TYR A 27 5.36 3.90 -8.34
N PRO A 28 5.97 4.49 -9.37
CA PRO A 28 6.19 5.94 -9.40
C PRO A 28 4.88 6.73 -9.26
N GLY A 29 4.90 7.74 -8.41
CA GLY A 29 3.72 8.57 -8.17
C GLY A 29 2.80 8.07 -7.08
N LEU A 30 2.99 6.86 -6.61
CA LEU A 30 2.20 6.31 -5.51
C LEU A 30 2.69 6.89 -4.19
N ILE A 31 1.75 7.35 -3.37
CA ILE A 31 2.05 7.91 -2.05
C ILE A 31 1.35 7.06 -1.00
N VAL A 32 2.11 6.60 -0.01
CA VAL A 32 1.58 5.80 1.09
C VAL A 32 1.65 6.62 2.36
N LYS A 33 0.56 6.63 3.10
CA LYS A 33 0.52 7.21 4.43
C LYS A 33 0.39 6.11 5.46
N ASP A 34 0.17 6.48 6.72
CA ASP A 34 0.17 5.50 7.81
C ASP A 34 -0.83 4.35 7.58
N SER A 35 -2.07 4.69 7.22
CA SER A 35 -3.11 3.68 7.08
C SER A 35 -3.84 3.73 5.74
N TYR A 36 -3.40 4.58 4.82
CA TYR A 36 -4.03 4.66 3.51
C TYR A 36 -2.98 5.08 2.47
N TRP A 37 -3.38 5.00 1.19
CA TRP A 37 -2.50 5.31 0.07
C TRP A 37 -3.26 6.09 -0.97
N ARG A 38 -2.53 6.76 -1.85
CA ARG A 38 -3.09 7.53 -2.94
C ARG A 38 -2.18 7.46 -4.14
N TRP A 39 -2.75 7.23 -5.30
CA TRP A 39 -2.03 7.17 -6.56
C TRP A 39 -2.69 8.12 -7.55
N PRO A 40 -2.34 9.41 -7.51
CA PRO A 40 -3.03 10.41 -8.35
C PRO A 40 -2.98 10.13 -9.84
N GLU A 41 -1.86 9.63 -10.34
CA GLU A 41 -1.71 9.35 -11.76
C GLU A 41 -2.70 8.31 -12.26
N ARG A 42 -3.11 7.41 -11.40
CA ARG A 42 -4.06 6.37 -11.73
C ARG A 42 -5.44 6.64 -11.18
N ASN A 43 -5.60 7.77 -10.49
CA ASN A 43 -6.86 8.14 -9.86
C ASN A 43 -7.36 7.05 -8.91
N LEU A 44 -6.45 6.47 -8.16
CA LEU A 44 -6.76 5.42 -7.19
C LEU A 44 -6.40 5.87 -5.79
N ALA A 45 -7.12 5.35 -4.80
CA ALA A 45 -6.84 5.60 -3.40
C ALA A 45 -7.58 4.56 -2.57
N GLY A 46 -7.17 4.39 -1.32
CA GLY A 46 -7.85 3.46 -0.46
C GLY A 46 -7.07 3.08 0.79
N ASN A 47 -7.48 1.99 1.41
CA ASN A 47 -6.85 1.45 2.61
C ASN A 47 -5.96 0.26 2.24
N ALA A 48 -5.56 -0.54 3.25
CA ALA A 48 -4.67 -1.68 3.03
C ALA A 48 -5.30 -2.73 2.12
N ILE A 49 -6.59 -2.98 2.25
CA ILE A 49 -7.27 -3.97 1.42
C ILE A 49 -7.27 -3.51 -0.02
N ASP A 50 -7.63 -2.25 -0.25
CA ASP A 50 -7.65 -1.68 -1.60
C ASP A 50 -6.27 -1.72 -2.24
N PHE A 51 -5.21 -1.50 -1.46
CA PHE A 51 -3.85 -1.58 -1.98
C PHE A 51 -3.56 -2.97 -2.53
N HIS A 52 -3.88 -3.99 -1.76
CA HIS A 52 -3.62 -5.37 -2.20
C HIS A 52 -4.43 -5.74 -3.42
N VAL A 53 -5.66 -5.25 -3.51
CA VAL A 53 -6.53 -5.56 -4.65
C VAL A 53 -6.16 -4.74 -5.88
N GLN A 54 -6.02 -3.42 -5.73
CA GLN A 54 -5.88 -2.52 -6.88
C GLN A 54 -4.45 -2.35 -7.35
N VAL A 55 -3.49 -2.41 -6.45
CA VAL A 55 -2.09 -2.22 -6.80
C VAL A 55 -1.39 -3.56 -7.02
N LEU A 56 -1.56 -4.50 -6.10
CA LEU A 56 -0.89 -5.79 -6.18
C LEU A 56 -1.67 -6.82 -7.01
N GLY A 57 -2.91 -6.52 -7.36
CA GLY A 57 -3.69 -7.39 -8.23
C GLY A 57 -4.27 -8.63 -7.58
N LEU A 58 -4.36 -8.66 -6.25
CA LEU A 58 -4.91 -9.80 -5.55
C LEU A 58 -6.44 -9.76 -5.57
N SER A 59 -7.07 -10.94 -5.43
CA SER A 59 -8.50 -10.97 -5.17
C SER A 59 -8.79 -10.43 -3.78
N PHE A 60 -10.04 -10.05 -3.54
CA PHE A 60 -10.43 -9.59 -2.21
C PHE A 60 -10.14 -10.65 -1.15
N HIS A 61 -10.44 -11.89 -1.45
CA HIS A 61 -10.20 -13.00 -0.54
C HIS A 61 -8.72 -13.14 -0.19
N ASP A 62 -7.85 -13.11 -1.20
CA ASP A 62 -6.41 -13.21 -0.99
C ASP A 62 -5.87 -11.99 -0.26
N ALA A 63 -6.39 -10.81 -0.56
CA ALA A 63 -6.01 -9.60 0.14
C ALA A 63 -6.31 -9.70 1.64
N MET A 64 -7.49 -10.19 1.98
CA MET A 64 -7.86 -10.37 3.38
C MET A 64 -6.94 -11.35 4.09
N ARG A 65 -6.58 -12.43 3.43
CA ARG A 65 -5.66 -13.42 4.01
C ARG A 65 -4.30 -12.82 4.30
N GLN A 66 -3.80 -12.01 3.39
CA GLN A 66 -2.49 -11.35 3.59
C GLN A 66 -2.54 -10.39 4.76
N ILE A 67 -3.62 -9.65 4.91
CA ILE A 67 -3.75 -8.64 5.95
C ILE A 67 -3.97 -9.28 7.32
N THR A 68 -4.73 -10.36 7.39
CA THR A 68 -4.99 -11.02 8.67
C THR A 68 -3.83 -11.88 9.15
N GLY A 69 -2.77 -11.98 8.38
CA GLY A 69 -1.55 -12.63 8.85
C GLY A 69 -1.55 -14.13 8.80
N SER A 70 -2.42 -14.69 8.06
CA SER A 70 -2.43 -16.15 7.93
C SER A 70 -1.42 -16.63 6.93
#